data_29075945669d616d1583e02c06f1c3be
#
_entry.id   29075945669d616d1583e02c06f1c3be
#
_cell.length_a   1.000
_cell.length_b   1.000
_cell.length_c   1.000
_cell.angle_alpha   90.00
_cell.angle_beta   90.00
_cell.angle_gamma   90.00
#
_symmetry.space_group_name_H-M   'P 1'
#
loop_
_entity.id
_entity.type
_entity.pdbx_description
1 polymer ?
#
loop_
_entity_poly.entity_id
_entity_poly.type
_entity_poly.pdbx_seq_one_letter_code
_entity_poly.pdbx_strand_id
1 'polypeptide(L)' 'MYMPIQIYKYTIKVLKKVSFDPDLFRKELEKAAKNLLPFEYRELMIWVKDYIQNKPVL' A
#
# COMPACT_ATOMS: atom_id res chain seq x y z
N MET A 1 0.02 6.07 22.09
CA MET A 1 -1.27 5.71 21.49
C MET A 1 -1.07 5.24 20.07
N TYR A 2 -1.65 4.13 19.77
CA TYR A 2 -1.56 3.57 18.44
C TYR A 2 -2.39 4.37 17.44
N MET A 3 -1.81 4.70 16.30
CA MET A 3 -2.49 5.51 15.28
C MET A 3 -2.50 4.77 13.95
N PRO A 4 -3.45 3.87 13.76
CA PRO A 4 -3.49 3.06 12.55
C PRO A 4 -3.51 3.89 11.28
N ILE A 5 -4.19 5.02 11.31
CA ILE A 5 -4.33 5.83 10.11
C ILE A 5 -2.99 6.41 9.67
N GLN A 6 -2.10 6.70 10.61
CA GLN A 6 -0.78 7.20 10.25
C GLN A 6 0.05 6.13 9.55
N ILE A 7 -0.06 4.90 10.06
CA ILE A 7 0.66 3.79 9.43
C ILE A 7 0.11 3.55 8.04
N TYR A 8 -1.19 3.62 7.89
CA TYR A 8 -1.83 3.43 6.60
C TYR A 8 -1.35 4.48 5.59
N LYS A 9 -1.34 5.73 5.99
CA LYS A 9 -0.90 6.81 5.11
C LYS A 9 0.58 6.66 4.75
N TYR A 10 1.38 6.28 5.72
CA TYR A 10 2.80 6.06 5.48
C TYR A 10 3.00 4.93 4.46
N THR A 11 2.23 3.86 4.61
CA THR A 11 2.32 2.74 3.71
C THR A 11 2.00 3.16 2.27
N ILE A 12 0.94 3.94 2.11
CA ILE A 12 0.59 4.41 0.77
C ILE A 12 1.70 5.26 0.18
N LYS A 13 2.29 6.10 1.00
CA LYS A 13 3.37 6.96 0.53
C LYS A 13 4.55 6.12 0.04
N VAL A 14 4.91 5.09 0.80
CA VAL A 14 6.00 4.21 0.41
C VAL A 14 5.66 3.46 -0.87
N LEU A 15 4.44 2.95 -0.97
CA LEU A 15 4.04 2.22 -2.15
C LEU A 15 4.11 3.09 -3.41
N LYS A 16 3.72 4.34 -3.29
CA LYS A 16 3.81 5.25 -4.42
C LYS A 16 5.26 5.44 -4.87
N LYS A 17 6.16 5.52 -3.89
CA LYS A 17 7.56 5.73 -4.20
C LYS A 17 8.19 4.53 -4.89
N VAL A 18 7.76 3.34 -4.57
CA VAL A 18 8.35 2.13 -5.16
C VAL A 18 7.50 1.55 -6.27
N SER A 19 6.52 2.30 -6.75
CA SER A 19 5.60 1.78 -7.77
C SER A 19 6.31 1.51 -9.09
N PHE A 20 7.47 2.08 -9.29
CA PHE A 20 8.25 1.82 -10.50
C PHE A 20 8.90 0.43 -10.49
N ASP A 21 8.97 -0.20 -9.34
CA ASP A 21 9.64 -1.49 -9.18
C ASP A 21 8.65 -2.51 -8.64
N PRO A 22 8.16 -3.43 -9.50
CA PRO A 22 7.15 -4.39 -9.06
C PRO A 22 7.60 -5.27 -7.89
N ASP A 23 8.87 -5.64 -7.85
CA ASP A 23 9.37 -6.47 -6.76
C ASP A 23 9.35 -5.73 -5.44
N LEU A 24 9.81 -4.49 -5.44
CA LEU A 24 9.78 -3.68 -4.23
C LEU A 24 8.35 -3.40 -3.81
N PHE A 25 7.49 -3.12 -4.78
CA PHE A 25 6.10 -2.84 -4.49
C PHE A 25 5.47 -4.03 -3.76
N ARG A 26 5.70 -5.23 -4.27
CA ARG A 26 5.15 -6.43 -3.66
C ARG A 26 5.72 -6.64 -2.26
N LYS A 27 7.02 -6.43 -2.09
CA LYS A 27 7.64 -6.59 -0.78
C LYS A 27 7.03 -5.64 0.25
N GLU A 28 6.78 -4.41 -0.16
CA GLU A 28 6.18 -3.46 0.76
C GLU A 28 4.75 -3.82 1.09
N LEU A 29 4.02 -4.38 0.12
CA LEU A 29 2.68 -4.87 0.39
C LEU A 29 2.70 -6.00 1.41
N GLU A 30 3.65 -6.91 1.29
CA GLU A 30 3.76 -8.01 2.24
C GLU A 30 4.07 -7.51 3.63
N LYS A 31 4.93 -6.51 3.74
CA LYS A 31 5.22 -5.91 5.03
C LYS A 31 3.98 -5.25 5.61
N ALA A 32 3.22 -4.58 4.77
CA ALA A 32 2.01 -3.93 5.22
C ALA A 32 1.01 -4.94 5.75
N ALA A 33 0.92 -6.10 5.11
CA ALA A 33 0.00 -7.13 5.56
C ALA A 33 0.30 -7.57 6.99
N LYS A 34 1.55 -7.49 7.39
CA LYS A 34 1.95 -7.88 8.74
C LYS A 34 1.71 -6.77 9.76
N ASN A 35 1.72 -5.51 9.31
CA ASN A 35 1.66 -4.38 10.22
C ASN A 35 0.29 -3.75 10.33
N LEU A 36 -0.57 -3.96 9.36
CA LEU A 36 -1.89 -3.36 9.35
C LEU A 36 -2.93 -4.32 9.91
N LEU A 37 -3.98 -3.75 10.48
CA LEU A 37 -5.11 -4.55 10.90
C LEU A 37 -5.83 -5.07 9.66
N PRO A 38 -6.61 -6.17 9.81
CA PRO A 38 -7.25 -6.78 8.64
C PRO A 38 -8.10 -5.81 7.83
N PHE A 39 -8.87 -4.95 8.51
CA PHE A 39 -9.72 -4.02 7.76
C PHE A 39 -8.89 -2.92 7.11
N GLU A 40 -7.77 -2.55 7.71
CA GLU A 40 -6.88 -1.59 7.11
C GLU A 40 -6.23 -2.16 5.87
N TYR A 41 -5.84 -3.41 5.95
CA TYR A 41 -5.22 -4.07 4.80
C TYR A 41 -6.22 -4.21 3.67
N ARG A 42 -7.47 -4.49 4.00
CA ARG A 42 -8.51 -4.57 2.98
C ARG A 42 -8.65 -3.23 2.25
N GLU A 43 -8.68 -2.14 3.01
CA GLU A 43 -8.77 -0.82 2.41
C GLU A 43 -7.56 -0.54 1.55
N LEU A 44 -6.40 -0.95 2.02
CA LEU A 44 -5.18 -0.77 1.26
C LEU A 44 -5.24 -1.51 -0.07
N MET A 45 -5.76 -2.73 -0.07
CA MET A 45 -5.85 -3.50 -1.30
C MET A 45 -6.82 -2.88 -2.28
N ILE A 46 -7.90 -2.28 -1.78
CA ILE A 46 -8.81 -1.56 -2.65
C ILE A 46 -8.09 -0.40 -3.30
N TRP A 47 -7.32 0.34 -2.52
CA TRP A 47 -6.56 1.46 -3.05
C TRP A 47 -5.51 1.00 -4.06
N VAL A 48 -4.82 -0.09 -3.76
CA VAL A 48 -3.79 -0.61 -4.65
C VAL A 48 -4.39 -0.99 -6.00
N LYS A 49 -5.52 -1.68 -5.95
CA LYS A 49 -6.17 -2.10 -7.17
C LYS A 49 -6.56 -0.90 -8.02
N ASP A 50 -7.13 0.10 -7.39
CA ASP A 50 -7.52 1.30 -8.08
C ASP A 50 -6.32 2.05 -8.64
N TYR A 51 -5.27 2.12 -7.84
CA TYR A 51 -4.06 2.81 -8.25
C TYR A 51 -3.43 2.17 -9.48
N ILE A 52 -3.37 0.84 -9.48
CA ILE A 52 -2.78 0.12 -10.60
C ILE A 52 -3.62 0.27 -11.85
N GLN A 53 -4.94 0.19 -11.71
CA GLN A 53 -5.82 0.27 -12.86
C GLN A 53 -5.88 1.66 -13.47
N ASN A 54 -5.78 2.68 -12.65
CA ASN A 54 -5.90 4.05 -13.11
C ASN A 54 -4.57 4.70 -13.43
N LYS A 55 -3.50 4.05 -13.07
CA LYS A 55 -2.19 4.61 -13.35
C LYS A 55 -1.93 4.55 -14.85
N PRO A 56 -1.49 5.66 -15.43
CA PRO A 56 -1.18 5.66 -16.86
C PRO A 56 -0.09 4.65 -17.15
N VAL A 57 -0.31 3.86 -18.15
CA VAL A 57 0.70 2.91 -18.61
C VAL A 57 1.42 3.54 -19.77
N LEU A 58 2.68 3.65 -19.61
CA LEU A 58 3.49 4.34 -20.64
C LEU A 58 4.23 3.37 -21.51
#